data_8ee230fc7a598e9afa686385be25c811
#
_entry.id   8ee230fc7a598e9afa686385be25c811
#
_cell.length_a   1.000
_cell.length_b   1.000
_cell.length_c   1.000
_cell.angle_alpha   90.00
_cell.angle_beta   90.00
_cell.angle_gamma   90.00
#
_symmetry.space_group_name_H-M   'P 1'
#
loop_
_entity.id
_entity.type
_entity.pdbx_description
1 polymer ?
#
loop_
_entity_poly.entity_id
_entity_poly.type
_entity_poly.pdbx_seq_one_letter_code
_entity_poly.pdbx_strand_id
1 'polypeptide(L)'
;MRYVVLILCMGLAACSGGPGEAVPEVVDVPFYPNETRELRALIEAAALENDVPVALVQRVVIRESTHRPGARNGPYYGLMQILPATARSMGFRGQPSDLLDAETNLKYAVRYLRGAWLVSQSDMDAAVMWYARGYYFEAKRLGLIEETGVDGRKVWPD
;
A
#
# COMPACT_ATOMS: atom_id res chain seq x y z
N MET A 1 42.57 71.13 18.71
CA MET A 1 43.22 69.83 18.34
C MET A 1 42.55 68.77 19.19
N ARG A 2 41.70 68.00 18.52
CA ARG A 2 40.88 66.97 19.19
C ARG A 2 41.29 65.61 18.63
N TYR A 3 41.88 64.79 19.46
CA TYR A 3 42.31 63.41 19.12
C TYR A 3 41.08 62.48 19.10
N VAL A 4 40.81 61.87 17.97
CA VAL A 4 39.79 60.80 17.85
C VAL A 4 40.49 59.47 18.10
N VAL A 5 40.08 58.77 19.16
CA VAL A 5 40.54 57.41 19.48
C VAL A 5 39.60 56.46 18.77
N LEU A 6 40.15 55.68 17.82
CA LEU A 6 39.43 54.62 17.12
C LEU A 6 39.53 53.36 17.99
N ILE A 7 38.39 52.91 18.54
CA ILE A 7 38.29 51.62 19.24
C ILE A 7 37.87 50.57 18.21
N LEU A 8 38.80 49.63 17.96
CA LEU A 8 38.59 48.49 17.09
C LEU A 8 37.91 47.38 17.89
N CYS A 9 36.59 47.18 17.71
CA CYS A 9 35.87 46.05 18.27
C CYS A 9 36.07 44.81 17.42
N MET A 10 36.88 43.85 17.91
CA MET A 10 36.89 42.48 17.36
C MET A 10 35.61 41.73 17.76
N GLY A 11 34.72 41.52 16.79
CA GLY A 11 33.57 40.67 17.01
C GLY A 11 33.95 39.18 16.88
N LEU A 12 33.85 38.43 17.98
CA LEU A 12 33.88 36.97 17.95
C LEU A 12 32.57 36.48 17.31
N ALA A 13 32.65 35.89 16.11
CA ALA A 13 31.57 35.15 15.51
C ALA A 13 31.42 33.80 16.24
N ALA A 14 30.47 33.69 17.14
CA ALA A 14 30.05 32.42 17.72
C ALA A 14 29.23 31.66 16.65
N CYS A 15 29.76 30.58 16.08
CA CYS A 15 29.02 29.62 15.32
C CYS A 15 28.06 28.90 16.27
N SER A 16 26.78 29.33 16.32
CA SER A 16 25.71 28.54 16.95
C SER A 16 25.35 27.40 16.01
N GLY A 17 25.81 26.19 16.36
CA GLY A 17 25.30 24.96 15.75
C GLY A 17 23.79 24.89 16.00
N GLY A 18 22.99 24.93 14.93
CA GLY A 18 21.55 24.68 15.02
C GLY A 18 21.28 23.30 15.60
N PRO A 19 20.13 23.07 16.23
CA PRO A 19 19.74 21.74 16.69
C PRO A 19 19.75 20.80 15.48
N GLY A 20 20.60 19.76 15.54
CA GLY A 20 20.63 18.72 14.52
C GLY A 20 19.21 18.17 14.33
N GLU A 21 18.77 18.17 13.09
CA GLU A 21 17.52 17.53 12.70
C GLU A 21 17.58 16.08 13.19
N ALA A 22 16.72 15.74 14.15
CA ALA A 22 16.66 14.38 14.68
C ALA A 22 16.25 13.46 13.52
N VAL A 23 17.19 12.62 13.08
CA VAL A 23 16.89 11.55 12.11
C VAL A 23 15.78 10.71 12.74
N PRO A 24 14.62 10.52 12.07
CA PRO A 24 13.55 9.74 12.64
C PRO A 24 14.07 8.34 12.95
N GLU A 25 13.88 7.93 14.22
CA GLU A 25 14.23 6.59 14.67
C GLU A 25 13.49 5.57 13.80
N VAL A 26 14.25 4.75 13.08
CA VAL A 26 13.68 3.66 12.28
C VAL A 26 13.10 2.64 13.25
N VAL A 27 11.79 2.71 13.48
CA VAL A 27 11.10 1.70 14.28
C VAL A 27 11.20 0.38 13.53
N ASP A 28 12.02 -0.54 14.04
CA ASP A 28 12.14 -1.88 13.49
C ASP A 28 10.88 -2.69 13.84
N VAL A 29 9.88 -2.61 12.96
CA VAL A 29 8.65 -3.37 13.11
C VAL A 29 8.93 -4.82 12.76
N PRO A 30 8.74 -5.77 13.70
CA PRO A 30 8.99 -7.18 13.45
C PRO A 30 8.24 -7.70 12.23
N PHE A 31 8.85 -8.66 11.52
CA PHE A 31 8.18 -9.33 10.41
C PHE A 31 7.08 -10.27 10.90
N TYR A 32 6.01 -10.35 10.13
CA TYR A 32 5.00 -11.39 10.31
C TYR A 32 5.57 -12.77 9.91
N PRO A 33 4.94 -13.88 10.34
CA PRO A 33 5.35 -15.20 9.88
C PRO A 33 5.38 -15.29 8.34
N ASN A 34 6.49 -15.83 7.81
CA ASN A 34 6.82 -15.95 6.37
C ASN A 34 6.99 -14.62 5.62
N GLU A 35 6.89 -13.49 6.26
CA GLU A 35 7.19 -12.20 5.65
C GLU A 35 8.71 -12.02 5.52
N THR A 36 9.18 -11.52 4.37
CA THR A 36 10.55 -11.09 4.14
C THR A 36 10.62 -9.58 3.97
N ARG A 37 11.82 -9.02 4.03
CA ARG A 37 12.04 -7.58 3.77
C ARG A 37 11.56 -7.18 2.37
N GLU A 38 11.85 -8.02 1.38
CA GLU A 38 11.47 -7.80 -0.01
C GLU A 38 9.96 -7.84 -0.16
N LEU A 39 9.29 -8.80 0.49
CA LEU A 39 7.84 -8.92 0.43
C LEU A 39 7.14 -7.73 1.12
N ARG A 40 7.68 -7.28 2.26
CA ARG A 40 7.18 -6.07 2.93
C ARG A 40 7.27 -4.85 2.02
N ALA A 41 8.40 -4.65 1.35
CA ALA A 41 8.58 -3.53 0.42
C ALA A 41 7.57 -3.58 -0.75
N LEU A 42 7.29 -4.77 -1.30
CA LEU A 42 6.27 -4.95 -2.35
C LEU A 42 4.87 -4.61 -1.83
N ILE A 43 4.53 -5.02 -0.60
CA ILE A 43 3.23 -4.71 0.03
C ILE A 43 3.07 -3.20 0.24
N GLU A 44 4.10 -2.55 0.76
CA GLU A 44 4.11 -1.10 1.00
C GLU A 44 3.98 -0.31 -0.32
N ALA A 45 4.72 -0.71 -1.35
CA ALA A 45 4.64 -0.10 -2.67
C ALA A 45 3.25 -0.25 -3.30
N ALA A 46 2.68 -1.46 -3.28
CA ALA A 46 1.34 -1.72 -3.81
C ALA A 46 0.24 -0.96 -3.05
N ALA A 47 0.39 -0.83 -1.73
CA ALA A 47 -0.52 -0.05 -0.90
C ALA A 47 -0.50 1.44 -1.27
N LEU A 48 0.72 2.01 -1.40
CA LEU A 48 0.92 3.40 -1.78
C LEU A 48 0.39 3.70 -3.19
N GLU A 49 0.70 2.84 -4.17
CA GLU A 49 0.23 2.99 -5.56
C GLU A 49 -1.30 3.04 -5.67
N ASN A 50 -2.00 2.37 -4.76
CA ASN A 50 -3.45 2.25 -4.80
C ASN A 50 -4.20 3.08 -3.75
N ASP A 51 -3.53 3.98 -3.02
CA ASP A 51 -4.13 4.78 -1.94
C ASP A 51 -4.89 3.92 -0.91
N VAL A 52 -4.27 2.80 -0.50
CA VAL A 52 -4.83 1.88 0.50
C VAL A 52 -3.90 1.84 1.71
N PRO A 53 -4.42 1.87 2.95
CA PRO A 53 -3.57 1.73 4.12
C PRO A 53 -2.73 0.44 4.09
N VAL A 54 -1.42 0.52 4.31
CA VAL A 54 -0.52 -0.65 4.39
C VAL A 54 -1.06 -1.69 5.37
N ALA A 55 -1.56 -1.24 6.52
CA ALA A 55 -2.17 -2.10 7.53
C ALA A 55 -3.36 -2.92 7.01
N LEU A 56 -4.15 -2.36 6.07
CA LEU A 56 -5.26 -3.08 5.46
C LEU A 56 -4.75 -4.16 4.50
N VAL A 57 -3.73 -3.86 3.67
CA VAL A 57 -3.12 -4.86 2.78
C VAL A 57 -2.51 -6.00 3.59
N GLN A 58 -1.71 -5.66 4.63
CA GLN A 58 -1.13 -6.65 5.55
C GLN A 58 -2.18 -7.56 6.17
N ARG A 59 -3.29 -6.97 6.63
CA ARG A 59 -4.39 -7.73 7.25
C ARG A 59 -5.00 -8.75 6.30
N VAL A 60 -5.19 -8.39 5.02
CA VAL A 60 -5.69 -9.33 4.01
C VAL A 60 -4.64 -10.40 3.70
N VAL A 61 -3.36 -10.04 3.50
CA VAL A 61 -2.27 -11.00 3.24
C VAL A 61 -2.12 -12.02 4.38
N ILE A 62 -2.17 -11.58 5.63
CA ILE A 62 -2.12 -12.46 6.81
C ILE A 62 -3.27 -13.45 6.77
N ARG A 63 -4.48 -12.96 6.56
CA ARG A 63 -5.70 -13.76 6.55
C ARG A 63 -5.71 -14.79 5.44
N GLU A 64 -5.29 -14.41 4.22
CA GLU A 64 -5.47 -15.21 3.01
C GLU A 64 -4.34 -16.23 2.79
N SER A 65 -3.10 -15.88 3.14
CA SER A 65 -1.95 -16.75 2.85
C SER A 65 -0.90 -16.85 3.96
N THR A 66 -0.97 -15.97 4.96
CA THR A 66 0.14 -15.82 5.94
C THR A 66 1.47 -15.56 5.21
N HIS A 67 1.50 -14.57 4.33
CA HIS A 67 2.68 -14.14 3.53
C HIS A 67 3.31 -15.24 2.66
N ARG A 68 2.51 -16.13 2.09
CA ARG A 68 3.00 -17.18 1.18
C ARG A 68 2.60 -16.88 -0.27
N PRO A 69 3.52 -16.37 -1.12
CA PRO A 69 3.20 -16.03 -2.51
C PRO A 69 2.67 -17.21 -3.31
N GLY A 70 3.27 -18.40 -3.13
CA GLY A 70 2.86 -19.63 -3.79
C GLY A 70 1.59 -20.30 -3.24
N ALA A 71 0.87 -19.66 -2.30
CA ALA A 71 -0.35 -20.24 -1.75
C ALA A 71 -1.43 -20.42 -2.82
N ARG A 72 -2.11 -21.57 -2.76
CA ARG A 72 -3.25 -21.88 -3.63
C ARG A 72 -4.30 -22.64 -2.86
N ASN A 73 -5.54 -22.16 -2.91
CA ASN A 73 -6.68 -22.84 -2.32
C ASN A 73 -7.82 -22.91 -3.34
N GLY A 74 -7.98 -24.07 -3.96
CA GLY A 74 -8.94 -24.27 -5.05
C GLY A 74 -8.71 -23.28 -6.20
N PRO A 75 -9.69 -22.40 -6.52
CA PRO A 75 -9.59 -21.44 -7.61
C PRO A 75 -8.83 -20.13 -7.23
N TYR A 76 -8.34 -20.00 -5.99
CA TYR A 76 -7.71 -18.80 -5.45
C TYR A 76 -6.20 -18.90 -5.49
N TYR A 77 -5.51 -17.80 -5.81
CA TYR A 77 -4.09 -17.75 -6.08
C TYR A 77 -3.36 -16.68 -5.26
N GLY A 78 -2.18 -17.06 -4.76
CA GLY A 78 -1.14 -16.17 -4.27
C GLY A 78 -1.42 -15.51 -2.91
N LEU A 79 -0.68 -14.44 -2.65
CA LEU A 79 -0.66 -13.73 -1.36
C LEU A 79 -2.03 -13.33 -0.84
N MET A 80 -2.88 -12.83 -1.71
CA MET A 80 -4.21 -12.31 -1.36
C MET A 80 -5.34 -13.21 -1.83
N GLN A 81 -5.03 -14.45 -2.26
CA GLN A 81 -6.01 -15.45 -2.69
C GLN A 81 -7.05 -14.89 -3.66
N ILE A 82 -6.57 -14.22 -4.73
CA ILE A 82 -7.46 -13.63 -5.73
C ILE A 82 -7.91 -14.67 -6.77
N LEU A 83 -9.16 -14.55 -7.23
CA LEU A 83 -9.65 -15.30 -8.38
C LEU A 83 -9.08 -14.73 -9.69
N PRO A 84 -8.68 -15.56 -10.66
CA PRO A 84 -8.26 -15.07 -11.98
C PRO A 84 -9.30 -14.20 -12.68
N ALA A 85 -10.59 -14.48 -12.49
CA ALA A 85 -11.67 -13.65 -13.04
C ALA A 85 -11.69 -12.25 -12.42
N THR A 86 -11.51 -12.16 -11.10
CA THR A 86 -11.41 -10.88 -10.38
C THR A 86 -10.15 -10.12 -10.78
N ALA A 87 -9.00 -10.82 -10.90
CA ALA A 87 -7.78 -10.19 -11.38
C ALA A 87 -7.96 -9.62 -12.82
N ARG A 88 -8.69 -10.32 -13.69
CA ARG A 88 -8.99 -9.83 -15.05
C ARG A 88 -9.84 -8.56 -15.05
N SER A 89 -10.80 -8.42 -14.14
CA SER A 89 -11.55 -7.14 -14.01
C SER A 89 -10.64 -5.99 -13.56
N MET A 90 -9.55 -6.31 -12.87
CA MET A 90 -8.52 -5.34 -12.45
C MET A 90 -7.41 -5.11 -13.50
N GLY A 91 -7.57 -5.65 -14.71
CA GLY A 91 -6.63 -5.45 -15.81
C GLY A 91 -5.66 -6.61 -16.07
N PHE A 92 -5.67 -7.68 -15.29
CA PHE A 92 -4.80 -8.84 -15.52
C PHE A 92 -5.06 -9.53 -16.87
N ARG A 93 -3.99 -9.89 -17.60
CA ARG A 93 -4.08 -10.56 -18.92
C ARG A 93 -3.19 -11.82 -19.02
N GLY A 94 -2.50 -12.18 -17.92
CA GLY A 94 -1.59 -13.33 -17.86
C GLY A 94 -2.31 -14.68 -17.68
N GLN A 95 -1.47 -15.72 -17.47
CA GLN A 95 -1.94 -17.04 -17.08
C GLN A 95 -2.31 -17.07 -15.59
N PRO A 96 -3.28 -17.88 -15.16
CA PRO A 96 -3.63 -17.97 -13.74
C PRO A 96 -2.44 -18.28 -12.82
N SER A 97 -1.43 -19.04 -13.28
CA SER A 97 -0.20 -19.34 -12.54
C SER A 97 0.64 -18.10 -12.23
N ASP A 98 0.56 -17.06 -13.06
CA ASP A 98 1.34 -15.83 -12.86
C ASP A 98 0.89 -15.08 -11.60
N LEU A 99 -0.34 -15.34 -11.13
CA LEU A 99 -0.84 -14.82 -9.86
C LEU A 99 -0.20 -15.47 -8.62
N LEU A 100 0.71 -16.44 -8.78
CA LEU A 100 1.54 -17.00 -7.71
C LEU A 100 2.84 -16.19 -7.52
N ASP A 101 3.15 -15.28 -8.43
CA ASP A 101 4.19 -14.29 -8.26
C ASP A 101 3.69 -13.17 -7.32
N ALA A 102 4.56 -12.74 -6.39
CA ALA A 102 4.17 -11.80 -5.34
C ALA A 102 3.76 -10.42 -5.89
N GLU A 103 4.56 -9.87 -6.78
CA GLU A 103 4.34 -8.53 -7.36
C GLU A 103 3.08 -8.54 -8.24
N THR A 104 2.96 -9.55 -9.10
CA THR A 104 1.77 -9.75 -9.95
C THR A 104 0.50 -9.89 -9.11
N ASN A 105 0.54 -10.67 -8.04
CA ASN A 105 -0.60 -10.84 -7.16
C ASN A 105 -1.01 -9.53 -6.49
N LEU A 106 -0.05 -8.84 -5.88
CA LEU A 106 -0.29 -7.55 -5.21
C LEU A 106 -0.82 -6.50 -6.17
N LYS A 107 -0.25 -6.36 -7.37
CA LYS A 107 -0.70 -5.40 -8.39
C LYS A 107 -2.22 -5.47 -8.62
N TYR A 108 -2.77 -6.66 -8.81
CA TYR A 108 -4.19 -6.81 -9.14
C TYR A 108 -5.10 -6.98 -7.91
N ALA A 109 -4.61 -7.65 -6.88
CA ALA A 109 -5.40 -7.86 -5.68
C ALA A 109 -5.55 -6.58 -4.84
N VAL A 110 -4.53 -5.70 -4.80
CA VAL A 110 -4.64 -4.42 -4.09
C VAL A 110 -5.52 -3.43 -4.87
N ARG A 111 -5.54 -3.46 -6.22
CA ARG A 111 -6.55 -2.74 -7.03
C ARG A 111 -7.97 -3.15 -6.65
N TYR A 112 -8.21 -4.45 -6.50
CA TYR A 112 -9.50 -4.95 -6.05
C TYR A 112 -9.79 -4.54 -4.59
N LEU A 113 -8.81 -4.61 -3.70
CA LEU A 113 -8.94 -4.16 -2.31
C LEU A 113 -9.23 -2.66 -2.19
N ARG A 114 -8.67 -1.83 -3.09
CA ARG A 114 -9.02 -0.41 -3.16
C ARG A 114 -10.50 -0.19 -3.38
N GLY A 115 -11.11 -0.96 -4.27
CA GLY A 115 -12.56 -0.90 -4.46
C GLY A 115 -13.34 -1.27 -3.19
N ALA A 116 -12.92 -2.31 -2.49
CA ALA A 116 -13.50 -2.69 -1.20
C ALA A 116 -13.32 -1.58 -0.14
N TRP A 117 -12.17 -0.91 -0.13
CA TRP A 117 -11.86 0.23 0.74
C TRP A 117 -12.77 1.43 0.46
N LEU A 118 -13.03 1.75 -0.82
CA LEU A 118 -13.93 2.83 -1.21
C LEU A 118 -15.38 2.56 -0.76
N VAL A 119 -15.91 1.35 -1.03
CA VAL A 119 -17.30 1.03 -0.66
C VAL A 119 -17.49 0.87 0.85
N SER A 120 -16.42 0.60 1.60
CA SER A 120 -16.43 0.54 3.06
C SER A 120 -16.42 1.91 3.73
N GLN A 121 -16.26 2.99 2.96
CA GLN A 121 -16.11 4.36 3.48
C GLN A 121 -14.97 4.48 4.52
N SER A 122 -13.83 3.84 4.21
CA SER A 122 -12.63 3.81 5.04
C SER A 122 -12.76 3.05 6.38
N ASP A 123 -13.70 2.11 6.47
CA ASP A 123 -13.76 1.14 7.56
C ASP A 123 -12.97 -0.12 7.21
N MET A 124 -11.93 -0.44 8.00
CA MET A 124 -11.05 -1.57 7.72
C MET A 124 -11.74 -2.93 7.84
N ASP A 125 -12.63 -3.11 8.81
CA ASP A 125 -13.33 -4.38 9.02
C ASP A 125 -14.31 -4.63 7.88
N ALA A 126 -15.06 -3.60 7.50
CA ALA A 126 -15.94 -3.65 6.35
C ALA A 126 -15.17 -3.86 5.04
N ALA A 127 -14.00 -3.25 4.84
CA ALA A 127 -13.18 -3.45 3.66
C ALA A 127 -12.71 -4.90 3.51
N VAL A 128 -12.24 -5.52 4.60
CA VAL A 128 -11.87 -6.95 4.60
C VAL A 128 -13.07 -7.84 4.30
N MET A 129 -14.23 -7.52 4.85
CA MET A 129 -15.48 -8.24 4.56
C MET A 129 -15.85 -8.11 3.08
N TRP A 130 -15.84 -6.90 2.51
CA TRP A 130 -16.15 -6.67 1.11
C TRP A 130 -15.16 -7.32 0.16
N TYR A 131 -13.86 -7.31 0.49
CA TYR A 131 -12.85 -8.05 -0.27
C TYR A 131 -13.20 -9.52 -0.41
N ALA A 132 -13.60 -10.17 0.68
CA ALA A 132 -13.91 -11.60 0.70
C ALA A 132 -15.25 -11.94 0.04
N ARG A 133 -16.27 -11.09 0.16
CA ARG A 133 -17.65 -11.37 -0.31
C ARG A 133 -17.94 -10.86 -1.71
N GLY A 134 -17.11 -9.93 -2.20
CA GLY A 134 -17.43 -9.15 -3.40
C GLY A 134 -18.32 -7.95 -3.09
N TYR A 135 -18.10 -6.87 -3.80
CA TYR A 135 -18.75 -5.58 -3.52
C TYR A 135 -19.45 -4.96 -4.76
N TYR A 136 -19.68 -5.72 -5.83
CA TYR A 136 -20.30 -5.17 -7.05
C TYR A 136 -21.63 -4.47 -6.79
N PHE A 137 -22.54 -5.11 -6.05
CA PHE A 137 -23.86 -4.52 -5.77
C PHE A 137 -23.77 -3.31 -4.85
N GLU A 138 -22.83 -3.30 -3.92
CA GLU A 138 -22.59 -2.15 -3.04
C GLU A 138 -21.97 -0.98 -3.82
N ALA A 139 -20.98 -1.24 -4.66
CA ALA A 139 -20.42 -0.24 -5.56
C ALA A 139 -21.50 0.36 -6.49
N LYS A 140 -22.40 -0.47 -7.00
CA LYS A 140 -23.54 -0.01 -7.82
C LYS A 140 -24.51 0.87 -7.00
N ARG A 141 -24.82 0.47 -5.77
CA ARG A 141 -25.71 1.24 -4.87
C ARG A 141 -25.12 2.61 -4.52
N LEU A 142 -23.80 2.68 -4.36
CA LEU A 142 -23.07 3.91 -4.03
C LEU A 142 -22.68 4.75 -5.26
N GLY A 143 -22.89 4.26 -6.49
CA GLY A 143 -22.48 4.96 -7.71
C GLY A 143 -20.97 4.86 -7.99
N LEU A 144 -20.26 3.88 -7.40
CA LEU A 144 -18.79 3.73 -7.42
C LEU A 144 -18.31 2.65 -8.41
N ILE A 145 -19.12 2.26 -9.39
CA ILE A 145 -18.72 1.21 -10.35
C ILE A 145 -17.48 1.63 -11.16
N GLU A 146 -17.46 2.87 -11.65
CA GLU A 146 -16.36 3.39 -12.47
C GLU A 146 -15.09 3.54 -11.64
N GLU A 147 -15.18 4.10 -10.44
CA GLU A 147 -14.03 4.31 -9.55
C GLU A 147 -13.40 2.99 -9.10
N THR A 148 -14.23 2.01 -8.81
CA THR A 148 -13.76 0.69 -8.37
C THR A 148 -13.27 -0.20 -9.51
N GLY A 149 -13.79 -0.01 -10.72
CA GLY A 149 -13.50 -0.86 -11.89
C GLY A 149 -13.96 -2.32 -11.74
N VAL A 150 -14.82 -2.61 -10.76
CA VAL A 150 -15.20 -3.97 -10.38
C VAL A 150 -15.94 -4.71 -11.52
N ASP A 151 -16.52 -3.99 -12.46
CA ASP A 151 -17.19 -4.54 -13.64
C ASP A 151 -16.23 -4.87 -14.82
N GLY A 152 -14.94 -4.59 -14.66
CA GLY A 152 -13.90 -4.87 -15.64
C GLY A 152 -13.84 -3.92 -16.84
N ARG A 153 -14.60 -2.83 -16.84
CA ARG A 153 -14.61 -1.83 -17.92
C ARG A 153 -13.56 -0.74 -17.75
N LYS A 154 -13.06 -0.56 -16.54
CA LYS A 154 -12.02 0.45 -16.25
C LYS A 154 -10.72 0.09 -16.96
N VAL A 155 -10.12 1.07 -17.64
CA VAL A 155 -8.76 0.97 -18.16
C VAL A 155 -7.81 1.33 -17.03
N TRP A 156 -6.99 0.37 -16.64
CA TRP A 156 -5.97 0.54 -15.62
C TRP A 156 -4.65 0.98 -16.25
N PRO A 157 -3.89 1.88 -15.63
CA PRO A 157 -2.54 2.17 -16.07
C PRO A 157 -1.66 0.92 -15.93
N ASP A 158 -0.67 0.80 -16.83
CA ASP A 158 0.30 -0.32 -16.83
C ASP A 158 1.29 -0.22 -15.66
#